data_54a9af94a373be13f4686b6a215d906f
#
_entry.id   54a9af94a373be13f4686b6a215d906f
#
_cell.length_a   1.000
_cell.length_b   1.000
_cell.length_c   1.000
_cell.angle_alpha   90.00
_cell.angle_beta   90.00
_cell.angle_gamma   90.00
#
_symmetry.space_group_name_H-M   'P 1'
#
loop_
_entity.id
_entity.type
_entity.pdbx_description
1 polymer ?
#
loop_
_entity_poly.entity_id
_entity_poly.type
_entity_poly.pdbx_seq_one_letter_code
_entity_poly.pdbx_strand_id
1 'polypeptide(L)'
;GWTLKPEGMCLAERCVPLPATAVKDGRVDVAAFWNRLGGPVVAAEDGGVWALGAPAEDRNAVLDGLIAPDFTLPDLAGRPRTLSELRGKKVFLATWASW
;
A
#
# COMPACT_ATOMS: atom_id res chain seq x y z
N GLY A 1 -4.08 11.47 9.59
CA GLY A 1 -5.06 10.92 8.64
C GLY A 1 -5.36 11.88 7.50
N TRP A 2 -6.08 11.41 6.50
CA TRP A 2 -6.52 12.22 5.38
C TRP A 2 -7.62 13.20 5.79
N THR A 3 -7.55 14.43 5.31
CA THR A 3 -8.50 15.49 5.60
C THR A 3 -9.06 16.07 4.31
N LEU A 4 -10.38 16.27 4.24
CA LEU A 4 -11.03 16.94 3.12
C LEU A 4 -10.78 18.44 3.19
N LYS A 5 -10.19 18.99 2.12
CA LYS A 5 -9.94 20.41 1.91
C LYS A 5 -10.54 20.86 0.56
N PRO A 6 -10.63 22.16 0.27
CA PRO A 6 -11.13 22.64 -1.03
C PRO A 6 -10.34 22.07 -2.23
N GLU A 7 -9.07 21.77 -2.05
CA GLU A 7 -8.18 21.20 -3.09
C GLU A 7 -8.37 19.68 -3.29
N GLY A 8 -9.06 19.00 -2.37
CA GLY A 8 -9.27 17.56 -2.37
C GLY A 8 -8.96 16.89 -1.03
N MET A 9 -8.67 15.61 -1.05
CA MET A 9 -8.21 14.90 0.15
C MET A 9 -6.72 15.12 0.36
N CYS A 10 -6.34 15.63 1.53
CA CYS A 10 -4.96 16.00 1.85
C CYS A 10 -4.41 15.22 3.04
N LEU A 11 -3.15 14.79 2.93
CA LEU A 11 -2.35 14.22 3.99
C LEU A 11 -1.01 14.97 4.02
N ALA A 12 -0.76 15.69 5.11
CA ALA A 12 0.35 16.62 5.21
C ALA A 12 0.34 17.65 4.05
N GLU A 13 1.39 17.73 3.27
CA GLU A 13 1.49 18.63 2.13
C GLU A 13 0.96 18.06 0.82
N ARG A 14 0.60 16.78 0.82
CA ARG A 14 0.10 16.08 -0.36
C ARG A 14 -1.42 16.16 -0.43
N CYS A 15 -1.93 16.68 -1.54
CA CYS A 15 -3.35 16.72 -1.82
C CYS A 15 -3.69 15.95 -3.09
N VAL A 16 -4.78 15.17 -3.03
CA VAL A 16 -5.31 14.41 -4.15
C VAL A 16 -6.64 15.06 -4.58
N PRO A 17 -6.72 15.66 -5.77
CA PRO A 17 -7.94 16.24 -6.27
C PRO A 17 -9.03 15.20 -6.42
N LEU A 18 -10.25 15.53 -5.99
CA LEU A 18 -11.42 14.69 -6.16
C LEU A 18 -12.37 15.30 -7.17
N PRO A 19 -13.05 14.47 -8.01
CA PRO A 19 -14.15 14.97 -8.83
C PRO A 19 -15.30 15.42 -7.93
N ALA A 20 -16.05 16.41 -8.36
CA ALA A 20 -17.19 16.93 -7.60
C ALA A 20 -18.23 15.85 -7.25
N THR A 21 -18.33 14.82 -8.07
CA THR A 21 -19.20 13.65 -7.87
C THR A 21 -18.77 12.76 -6.71
N ALA A 22 -17.50 12.83 -6.30
CA ALA A 22 -16.96 12.02 -5.19
C ALA A 22 -17.16 12.69 -3.82
N VAL A 23 -17.64 13.92 -3.78
CA VAL A 23 -17.89 14.65 -2.55
C VAL A 23 -19.37 15.10 -2.52
N LYS A 24 -20.08 14.68 -1.49
CA LYS A 24 -21.49 15.03 -1.29
C LYS A 24 -21.76 15.29 0.19
N ASP A 25 -22.32 16.47 0.50
CA ASP A 25 -22.68 16.86 1.88
C ASP A 25 -21.54 16.69 2.89
N GLY A 26 -20.31 17.08 2.50
CA GLY A 26 -19.12 16.92 3.34
C GLY A 26 -18.64 15.47 3.51
N ARG A 27 -19.25 14.53 2.80
CA ARG A 27 -18.85 13.12 2.77
C ARG A 27 -18.09 12.82 1.49
N VAL A 28 -17.06 12.01 1.60
CA VAL A 28 -16.23 11.59 0.48
C VAL A 28 -16.54 10.14 0.13
N ASP A 29 -16.70 9.86 -1.17
CA ASP A 29 -16.71 8.51 -1.69
C ASP A 29 -15.28 7.92 -1.53
N VAL A 30 -15.12 7.09 -0.50
CA VAL A 30 -13.82 6.50 -0.16
C VAL A 30 -13.31 5.58 -1.25
N ALA A 31 -14.19 4.85 -1.94
CA ALA A 31 -13.80 3.98 -3.03
C ALA A 31 -13.24 4.77 -4.22
N ALA A 32 -13.92 5.85 -4.61
CA ALA A 32 -13.46 6.74 -5.66
C ALA A 32 -12.11 7.40 -5.30
N PHE A 33 -11.96 7.83 -4.04
CA PHE A 33 -10.71 8.39 -3.54
C PHE A 33 -9.56 7.35 -3.57
N TRP A 34 -9.81 6.14 -3.08
CA TRP A 34 -8.81 5.08 -3.02
C TRP A 34 -8.34 4.63 -4.40
N ASN A 35 -9.27 4.51 -5.36
CA ASN A 35 -8.93 4.26 -6.76
C ASN A 35 -8.04 5.36 -7.36
N ARG A 36 -8.27 6.60 -6.96
CA ARG A 36 -7.45 7.73 -7.39
C ARG A 36 -6.01 7.65 -6.87
N LEU A 37 -5.82 7.06 -5.70
CA LEU A 37 -4.50 6.75 -5.14
C LEU A 37 -3.83 5.53 -5.81
N GLY A 38 -4.50 4.88 -6.75
CA GLY A 38 -4.03 3.63 -7.34
C GLY A 38 -4.11 2.43 -6.41
N GLY A 39 -4.98 2.52 -5.38
CA GLY A 39 -5.25 1.42 -4.47
C GLY A 39 -6.39 0.54 -4.97
N PRO A 40 -6.27 -0.79 -4.87
CA PRO A 40 -7.37 -1.69 -5.20
C PRO A 40 -8.50 -1.58 -4.17
N VAL A 41 -9.72 -1.66 -4.66
CA VAL A 41 -10.94 -1.62 -3.84
C VAL A 41 -11.78 -2.83 -4.20
N VAL A 42 -12.20 -3.58 -3.21
CA VAL A 42 -13.13 -4.70 -3.36
C VAL A 42 -14.31 -4.50 -2.42
N ALA A 43 -15.50 -4.61 -2.94
CA ALA A 43 -16.74 -4.53 -2.16
C ALA A 43 -17.46 -5.87 -2.13
N ALA A 44 -18.08 -6.19 -1.01
CA ALA A 44 -19.04 -7.30 -0.95
C ALA A 44 -20.28 -6.98 -1.79
N GLU A 45 -20.97 -8.00 -2.29
CA GLU A 45 -22.14 -7.85 -3.15
C GLU A 45 -23.26 -7.03 -2.50
N ASP A 46 -23.41 -7.14 -1.19
CA ASP A 46 -24.41 -6.40 -0.40
C ASP A 46 -23.98 -4.96 -0.04
N GLY A 47 -22.75 -4.56 -0.38
CA GLY A 47 -22.19 -3.26 -0.07
C GLY A 47 -21.90 -3.02 1.42
N GLY A 48 -22.02 -4.05 2.26
CA GLY A 48 -21.82 -3.93 3.70
C GLY A 48 -20.35 -4.00 4.15
N VAL A 49 -19.46 -4.53 3.31
CA VAL A 49 -18.04 -4.69 3.61
C VAL A 49 -17.21 -4.22 2.43
N TRP A 50 -16.15 -3.46 2.71
CA TRP A 50 -15.22 -2.93 1.72
C TRP A 50 -13.79 -3.25 2.15
N ALA A 51 -12.99 -3.77 1.24
CA ALA A 51 -11.56 -3.98 1.43
C ALA A 51 -10.77 -2.99 0.58
N LEU A 52 -9.86 -2.28 1.20
CA LEU A 52 -8.99 -1.29 0.58
C LEU A 52 -7.55 -1.82 0.64
N GLY A 53 -6.94 -2.08 -0.49
CA GLY A 53 -5.56 -2.53 -0.56
C GLY A 53 -4.56 -1.37 -0.56
N ALA A 54 -3.28 -1.67 -0.39
CA ALA A 54 -2.23 -0.66 -0.38
C ALA A 54 -2.17 0.10 -1.73
N PRO A 55 -2.14 1.44 -1.72
CA PRO A 55 -1.99 2.24 -2.92
C PRO A 55 -0.69 1.94 -3.67
N ALA A 56 -0.71 2.09 -4.99
CA ALA A 56 0.47 1.85 -5.84
C ALA A 56 1.66 2.73 -5.44
N GLU A 57 1.39 3.96 -5.03
CA GLU A 57 2.45 4.90 -4.61
C GLU A 57 3.17 4.47 -3.34
N ASP A 58 2.47 3.89 -2.37
CA ASP A 58 3.12 3.38 -1.15
C ASP A 58 4.09 2.25 -1.48
N ARG A 59 3.72 1.40 -2.45
CA ARG A 59 4.60 0.35 -2.96
C ARG A 59 5.77 0.92 -3.76
N ASN A 60 5.53 1.93 -4.59
CA ASN A 60 6.56 2.58 -5.38
C ASN A 60 7.56 3.34 -4.51
N ALA A 61 7.11 4.00 -3.44
CA ALA A 61 8.01 4.69 -2.51
C ALA A 61 9.04 3.74 -1.87
N VAL A 62 8.63 2.51 -1.58
CA VAL A 62 9.56 1.47 -1.07
C VAL A 62 10.56 1.06 -2.15
N LEU A 63 10.11 0.91 -3.40
CA LEU A 63 10.97 0.56 -4.54
C LEU A 63 11.92 1.70 -4.89
N ASP A 64 11.45 2.92 -4.90
CA ASP A 64 12.23 4.12 -5.19
C ASP A 64 13.31 4.38 -4.14
N GLY A 65 13.07 3.96 -2.90
CA GLY A 65 14.03 4.04 -1.81
C GLY A 65 15.24 3.10 -1.99
N LEU A 66 15.19 2.15 -2.93
CA LEU A 66 16.22 1.16 -3.22
C LEU A 66 16.67 0.37 -1.98
N ILE A 67 15.83 0.29 -0.97
CA ILE A 67 16.08 -0.45 0.26
C ILE A 67 15.06 -1.57 0.35
N ALA A 68 15.54 -2.81 0.28
CA ALA A 68 14.68 -3.97 0.46
C ALA A 68 14.13 -4.03 1.91
N PRO A 69 12.84 -4.32 2.09
CA PRO A 69 12.29 -4.58 3.42
C PRO A 69 13.05 -5.71 4.09
N ASP A 70 13.39 -5.55 5.36
CA ASP A 70 14.03 -6.61 6.11
C ASP A 70 13.01 -7.66 6.57
N PHE A 71 13.43 -8.91 6.62
CA PHE A 71 12.62 -9.99 7.12
C PHE A 71 13.48 -11.07 7.75
N THR A 72 12.89 -11.87 8.64
CA THR A 72 13.54 -13.01 9.28
C THR A 72 12.70 -14.26 9.04
N LEU A 73 13.32 -15.29 8.51
CA LEU A 73 12.71 -16.59 8.27
C LEU A 73 13.60 -17.70 8.85
N PRO A 74 13.01 -18.81 9.32
CA PRO A 74 13.81 -19.95 9.76
C PRO A 74 14.46 -20.66 8.55
N ASP A 75 15.70 -21.11 8.72
CA ASP A 75 16.35 -22.01 7.78
C ASP A 75 15.83 -23.47 7.96
N LEU A 76 16.33 -24.39 7.16
CA LEU A 76 15.92 -25.80 7.24
C LEU A 76 16.28 -26.45 8.59
N ALA A 77 17.20 -25.89 9.34
CA ALA A 77 17.55 -26.33 10.70
C ALA A 77 16.72 -25.61 11.78
N GLY A 78 15.75 -24.76 11.38
CA GLY A 78 14.93 -23.98 12.28
C GLY A 78 15.60 -22.74 12.87
N ARG A 79 16.81 -22.38 12.41
CA ARG A 79 17.52 -21.19 12.90
C ARG A 79 17.02 -19.94 12.19
N PRO A 80 16.76 -18.83 12.90
CA PRO A 80 16.33 -17.58 12.28
C PRO A 80 17.46 -17.01 11.40
N ARG A 81 17.11 -16.62 10.18
CA ARG A 81 18.00 -15.97 9.22
C ARG A 81 17.35 -14.66 8.79
N THR A 82 18.10 -13.59 8.85
CA THR A 82 17.62 -12.24 8.53
C THR A 82 18.27 -11.72 7.26
N LEU A 83 17.50 -11.10 6.36
CA LEU A 83 18.02 -10.59 5.10
C LEU A 83 19.16 -9.57 5.32
N SER A 84 19.05 -8.73 6.34
CA SER A 84 20.07 -7.73 6.68
C SER A 84 21.43 -8.30 7.05
N GLU A 85 21.53 -9.58 7.42
CA GLU A 85 22.82 -10.26 7.65
C GLU A 85 23.67 -10.34 6.37
N LEU A 86 23.03 -10.25 5.20
CA LEU A 86 23.66 -10.34 3.90
C LEU A 86 24.05 -8.97 3.31
N ARG A 87 23.98 -7.91 4.10
CA ARG A 87 24.41 -6.57 3.66
C ARG A 87 25.86 -6.57 3.21
N GLY A 88 26.14 -5.82 2.14
CA GLY A 88 27.44 -5.79 1.50
C GLY A 88 27.69 -6.91 0.50
N LYS A 89 26.76 -7.85 0.34
CA LYS A 89 26.79 -8.93 -0.64
C LYS A 89 25.74 -8.71 -1.72
N LYS A 90 25.99 -9.24 -2.92
CA LYS A 90 24.97 -9.34 -3.97
C LYS A 90 24.05 -10.51 -3.65
N VAL A 91 22.76 -10.25 -3.50
CA VAL A 91 21.75 -11.25 -3.13
C VAL A 91 20.73 -11.37 -4.25
N PHE A 92 20.48 -12.59 -4.70
CA PHE A 92 19.35 -12.92 -5.56
C PHE A 92 18.29 -13.63 -4.71
N LEU A 93 17.10 -13.02 -4.59
CA LEU A 93 15.98 -13.58 -3.86
C LEU A 93 14.99 -14.22 -4.83
N ALA A 94 14.73 -15.53 -4.64
CA ALA A 94 13.71 -16.25 -5.37
C ALA A 94 12.67 -16.82 -4.41
N THR A 95 11.41 -16.72 -4.79
CA THR A 95 10.29 -17.31 -4.03
C THR A 95 9.52 -18.25 -4.94
N TRP A 96 9.15 -19.41 -4.40
CA TRP A 96 8.32 -20.37 -5.11
C TRP A 96 7.46 -21.14 -4.10
N ALA A 97 6.52 -21.89 -4.58
CA ALA A 97 5.74 -22.80 -3.77
C ALA A 97 5.90 -24.24 -4.28
N SER A 98 5.88 -25.17 -3.34
CA SER A 98 5.91 -26.61 -3.62
C SER A 98 4.50 -27.18 -3.42
N TRP A 99 3.68 -27.10 -4.45
CA TRP A 99 2.36 -27.72 -4.48
C TRP A 99 2.26 -28.85 -5.49
#